data_11258cd1269a01a1ca6d9a4f2672bf20
#
_entry.id   11258cd1269a01a1ca6d9a4f2672bf20
#
_cell.length_a   1.000
_cell.length_b   1.000
_cell.length_c   1.000
_cell.angle_alpha   90.00
_cell.angle_beta   90.00
_cell.angle_gamma   90.00
#
_symmetry.space_group_name_H-M   'P 1'
#
loop_
_entity.id
_entity.type
_entity.pdbx_description
1 polymer ?
#
loop_
_entity_poly.entity_id
_entity_poly.type
_entity_poly.pdbx_seq_one_letter_code
_entity_poly.pdbx_strand_id
1 'polypeptide(L)'
;MEKAIHLFDDPKIIQSLRPISYIRSLAEHWIGLSKIHEKWSAATNANVRWDPADQHPKALNILGSLLPSQALIQELQNLPEKTSLSFQGQLIAFRGLLAPSAEWNHINSQANPLFFSKFEDLLRLNSEILKKEIKPNGFDPDLLKEKGNILINPENCFIDPTADLKGSILDASLGPIYIGKHVNIQIGTLIQGPAAILDHSVTNLGSKIRPYTTIAPHCKVGGEISNSIFYPYSNKGHDGYAGSSIIGSFCNWGAMTCTSNVKNDLNFVDIFDYPTAKPRRTNTKSLGVIMGDFVTTGIGTRFNTGTVVGNHCNISGIQFLPKFIPSLTWGEYPNLKKYEFNKALANAAKWAKAKNQELAENSAELIEQIWKEEASLRN
;
A
#
# COMPACT_ATOMS: atom_id res chain seq x y z
N MET A 1 -24.87 3.71 15.42
CA MET A 1 -23.74 4.57 15.03
C MET A 1 -24.26 5.66 14.10
N GLU A 2 -23.60 6.83 14.02
CA GLU A 2 -23.95 7.88 13.08
C GLU A 2 -24.00 7.36 11.65
N LYS A 3 -24.96 7.91 10.88
CA LYS A 3 -25.15 7.52 9.48
C LYS A 3 -24.01 7.94 8.55
N ALA A 4 -23.14 8.87 8.98
CA ALA A 4 -22.05 9.40 8.19
C ALA A 4 -20.75 9.57 9.01
N ILE A 5 -19.66 9.08 8.50
CA ILE A 5 -18.30 9.27 9.00
C ILE A 5 -17.50 9.97 7.90
N HIS A 6 -16.72 10.97 8.25
CA HIS A 6 -15.78 11.61 7.35
C HIS A 6 -14.34 11.29 7.76
N LEU A 7 -13.54 10.74 6.84
CA LEU A 7 -12.12 10.48 7.06
C LEU A 7 -11.31 11.67 6.54
N PHE A 8 -10.60 12.37 7.43
CA PHE A 8 -9.80 13.54 7.06
C PHE A 8 -8.33 13.20 6.87
N ASP A 9 -7.67 13.94 6.00
CA ASP A 9 -6.24 13.86 5.79
C ASP A 9 -5.49 14.85 6.71
N ASP A 10 -4.46 14.36 7.40
CA ASP A 10 -3.48 15.21 8.08
C ASP A 10 -2.37 15.60 7.07
N PRO A 11 -2.17 16.90 6.78
CA PRO A 11 -1.18 17.32 5.78
C PRO A 11 0.25 16.88 6.07
N LYS A 12 0.62 16.74 7.36
CA LYS A 12 1.97 16.29 7.76
C LYS A 12 2.15 14.80 7.45
N ILE A 13 1.12 13.99 7.69
CA ILE A 13 1.14 12.57 7.36
C ILE A 13 1.15 12.37 5.85
N ILE A 14 0.32 13.11 5.10
CA ILE A 14 0.33 13.11 3.63
C ILE A 14 1.74 13.39 3.10
N GLN A 15 2.40 14.46 3.59
CA GLN A 15 3.78 14.77 3.17
C GLN A 15 4.76 13.66 3.52
N SER A 16 4.66 13.08 4.72
CA SER A 16 5.58 12.00 5.16
C SER A 16 5.44 10.71 4.37
N LEU A 17 4.29 10.49 3.72
CA LEU A 17 3.99 9.31 2.91
C LEU A 17 4.13 9.55 1.39
N ARG A 18 4.61 10.73 0.96
CA ARG A 18 4.99 10.91 -0.45
C ARG A 18 6.11 9.93 -0.80
N PRO A 19 6.09 9.32 -1.98
CA PRO A 19 5.28 9.62 -3.15
C PRO A 19 3.91 8.91 -3.20
N ILE A 20 3.64 7.93 -2.33
CA ILE A 20 2.43 7.09 -2.45
C ILE A 20 1.12 7.81 -2.06
N SER A 21 1.21 8.97 -1.42
CA SER A 21 0.06 9.81 -1.01
C SER A 21 -0.13 11.08 -1.85
N TYR A 22 0.58 11.24 -2.97
CA TYR A 22 0.37 12.39 -3.84
C TYR A 22 -1.01 12.41 -4.51
N ILE A 23 -1.49 11.24 -4.92
CA ILE A 23 -2.72 11.10 -5.71
C ILE A 23 -3.79 10.26 -4.99
N ARG A 24 -3.67 10.11 -3.67
CA ARG A 24 -4.66 9.41 -2.85
C ARG A 24 -4.69 9.96 -1.43
N SER A 25 -5.90 9.94 -0.85
CA SER A 25 -6.15 10.20 0.56
C SER A 25 -5.53 9.10 1.44
N LEU A 26 -5.27 9.42 2.71
CA LEU A 26 -4.86 8.43 3.73
C LEU A 26 -5.88 7.28 3.83
N ALA A 27 -7.16 7.58 3.63
CA ALA A 27 -8.26 6.62 3.64
C ALA A 27 -8.19 5.56 2.53
N GLU A 28 -7.42 5.80 1.47
CA GLU A 28 -7.30 4.91 0.31
C GLU A 28 -6.08 3.99 0.35
N HIS A 29 -5.26 4.08 1.42
CA HIS A 29 -4.14 3.17 1.58
C HIS A 29 -4.59 1.73 1.90
N TRP A 30 -3.87 0.77 1.31
CA TRP A 30 -4.10 -0.66 1.52
C TRP A 30 -3.36 -1.16 2.75
N ILE A 31 -4.07 -1.85 3.64
CA ILE A 31 -3.52 -2.62 4.77
C ILE A 31 -4.33 -3.91 4.89
N GLY A 32 -3.67 -5.06 4.92
CA GLY A 32 -4.38 -6.35 4.96
C GLY A 32 -5.21 -6.58 3.69
N LEU A 33 -6.50 -6.80 3.83
CA LEU A 33 -7.39 -7.20 2.73
C LEU A 33 -8.08 -6.04 2.02
N SER A 34 -8.06 -4.83 2.58
CA SER A 34 -8.86 -3.71 2.07
C SER A 34 -8.24 -2.34 2.41
N LYS A 35 -8.83 -1.29 1.83
CA LYS A 35 -8.50 0.12 2.12
C LYS A 35 -9.03 0.54 3.49
N ILE A 36 -8.49 1.62 4.05
CA ILE A 36 -8.90 2.12 5.37
C ILE A 36 -10.39 2.51 5.40
N HIS A 37 -10.88 3.23 4.39
CA HIS A 37 -12.31 3.60 4.34
C HIS A 37 -13.25 2.39 4.28
N GLU A 38 -12.84 1.32 3.58
CA GLU A 38 -13.60 0.07 3.51
C GLU A 38 -13.65 -0.63 4.88
N LYS A 39 -12.53 -0.60 5.63
CA LYS A 39 -12.48 -1.14 7.00
C LYS A 39 -13.43 -0.40 7.95
N TRP A 40 -13.47 0.92 7.88
CA TRP A 40 -14.40 1.73 8.65
C TRP A 40 -15.85 1.46 8.26
N SER A 41 -16.16 1.36 6.97
CA SER A 41 -17.49 1.00 6.48
C SER A 41 -17.92 -0.37 7.01
N ALA A 42 -17.08 -1.39 6.88
CA ALA A 42 -17.36 -2.74 7.36
C ALA A 42 -17.52 -2.83 8.89
N ALA A 43 -16.70 -2.09 9.65
CA ALA A 43 -16.73 -2.13 11.10
C ALA A 43 -17.92 -1.37 11.72
N THR A 44 -18.51 -0.41 11.00
CA THR A 44 -19.52 0.50 11.54
C THR A 44 -20.86 0.47 10.82
N ASN A 45 -20.93 -0.12 9.64
CA ASN A 45 -22.07 -0.04 8.70
C ASN A 45 -22.47 1.42 8.38
N ALA A 46 -21.55 2.38 8.52
CA ALA A 46 -21.76 3.78 8.21
C ALA A 46 -21.43 4.11 6.76
N ASN A 47 -22.01 5.20 6.24
CA ASN A 47 -21.55 5.80 5.00
C ASN A 47 -20.25 6.56 5.28
N VAL A 48 -19.13 6.03 4.79
CA VAL A 48 -17.78 6.59 5.00
C VAL A 48 -17.38 7.41 3.79
N ARG A 49 -17.03 8.68 4.02
CA ARG A 49 -16.59 9.64 3.01
C ARG A 49 -15.20 10.14 3.34
N TRP A 50 -14.44 10.57 2.34
CA TRP A 50 -13.08 11.11 2.52
C TRP A 50 -12.74 12.26 1.56
N ASP A 51 -13.70 12.69 0.74
CA ASP A 51 -13.55 13.91 -0.05
C ASP A 51 -13.73 15.13 0.86
N PRO A 52 -12.79 16.10 0.89
CA PRO A 52 -12.94 17.34 1.66
C PRO A 52 -14.20 18.14 1.33
N ALA A 53 -14.75 18.00 0.12
CA ALA A 53 -16.00 18.65 -0.30
C ALA A 53 -17.24 18.04 0.37
N ASP A 54 -17.16 16.83 0.90
CA ASP A 54 -18.28 16.07 1.47
C ASP A 54 -18.47 16.29 2.98
N GLN A 55 -17.88 17.33 3.57
CA GLN A 55 -17.99 17.61 5.01
C GLN A 55 -19.42 17.95 5.43
N HIS A 56 -19.89 17.33 6.50
CA HIS A 56 -21.21 17.58 7.08
C HIS A 56 -21.09 18.17 8.49
N PRO A 57 -21.91 19.20 8.88
CA PRO A 57 -21.79 19.93 10.16
C PRO A 57 -21.76 19.08 11.43
N LYS A 58 -22.39 17.92 11.40
CA LYS A 58 -22.47 16.99 12.54
C LYS A 58 -21.69 15.69 12.30
N ALA A 59 -20.82 15.66 11.31
CA ALA A 59 -20.06 14.45 11.02
C ALA A 59 -19.05 14.15 12.15
N LEU A 60 -18.88 12.86 12.40
CA LEU A 60 -17.73 12.37 13.11
C LEU A 60 -16.56 12.33 12.13
N ASN A 61 -15.58 13.19 12.36
CA ASN A 61 -14.35 13.24 11.56
C ASN A 61 -13.29 12.34 12.21
N ILE A 62 -12.69 11.46 11.43
CA ILE A 62 -11.69 10.49 11.88
C ILE A 62 -10.46 10.61 10.99
N LEU A 63 -9.26 10.53 11.56
CA LEU A 63 -8.00 10.54 10.80
C LEU A 63 -7.98 9.40 9.77
N GLY A 64 -7.75 9.71 8.51
CA GLY A 64 -7.81 8.76 7.39
C GLY A 64 -6.80 7.62 7.46
N SER A 65 -5.75 7.74 8.29
CA SER A 65 -4.77 6.67 8.54
C SER A 65 -5.12 5.77 9.74
N LEU A 66 -6.23 6.03 10.43
CA LEU A 66 -6.64 5.34 11.65
C LEU A 66 -7.35 4.03 11.33
N LEU A 67 -6.96 2.95 11.99
CA LEU A 67 -7.62 1.64 11.87
C LEU A 67 -8.77 1.52 12.85
N PRO A 68 -9.94 0.98 12.45
CA PRO A 68 -11.04 0.74 13.37
C PRO A 68 -10.70 -0.39 14.37
N SER A 69 -11.11 -0.19 15.61
CA SER A 69 -11.17 -1.22 16.65
C SER A 69 -12.44 -1.08 17.47
N GLN A 70 -12.90 -2.15 18.09
CA GLN A 70 -14.14 -2.11 18.87
C GLN A 70 -14.07 -1.08 20.02
N ALA A 71 -12.94 -1.02 20.74
CA ALA A 71 -12.74 -0.04 21.81
C ALA A 71 -12.77 1.40 21.29
N LEU A 72 -12.08 1.67 20.18
CA LEU A 72 -12.08 2.99 19.55
C LEU A 72 -13.49 3.39 19.05
N ILE A 73 -14.20 2.46 18.43
CA ILE A 73 -15.57 2.69 17.95
C ILE A 73 -16.50 3.08 19.10
N GLN A 74 -16.41 2.40 20.25
CA GLN A 74 -17.19 2.74 21.45
C GLN A 74 -16.84 4.15 21.98
N GLU A 75 -15.56 4.50 22.02
CA GLU A 75 -15.10 5.83 22.44
C GLU A 75 -15.63 6.93 21.50
N LEU A 76 -15.55 6.72 20.18
CA LEU A 76 -16.01 7.66 19.16
C LEU A 76 -17.54 7.83 19.14
N GLN A 77 -18.31 6.79 19.46
CA GLN A 77 -19.76 6.88 19.55
C GLN A 77 -20.22 7.89 20.62
N ASN A 78 -19.47 7.96 21.71
CA ASN A 78 -19.77 8.80 22.86
C ASN A 78 -19.06 10.17 22.80
N LEU A 79 -18.35 10.49 21.71
CA LEU A 79 -17.63 11.75 21.57
C LEU A 79 -18.62 12.93 21.45
N PRO A 80 -18.62 13.90 22.37
CA PRO A 80 -19.53 15.05 22.32
C PRO A 80 -19.25 15.99 21.14
N GLU A 81 -20.22 16.82 20.78
CA GLU A 81 -19.99 17.93 19.84
C GLU A 81 -18.90 18.89 20.38
N LYS A 82 -18.16 19.53 19.46
CA LYS A 82 -17.01 20.41 19.77
C LYS A 82 -15.97 19.76 20.69
N THR A 83 -15.76 18.46 20.51
CA THR A 83 -14.74 17.70 21.22
C THR A 83 -13.77 17.08 20.20
N SER A 84 -12.49 17.19 20.51
CA SER A 84 -11.42 16.51 19.77
C SER A 84 -10.79 15.39 20.60
N LEU A 85 -10.43 14.32 19.93
CA LEU A 85 -9.76 13.15 20.49
C LEU A 85 -8.35 13.07 19.94
N SER A 86 -7.37 13.00 20.82
CA SER A 86 -5.96 12.86 20.46
C SER A 86 -5.35 11.59 21.05
N PHE A 87 -4.28 11.11 20.44
CA PHE A 87 -3.48 10.00 20.97
C PHE A 87 -2.00 10.28 20.71
N GLN A 88 -1.18 10.28 21.76
CA GLN A 88 0.25 10.60 21.68
C GLN A 88 0.55 11.93 20.96
N GLY A 89 -0.30 12.93 21.18
CA GLY A 89 -0.19 14.24 20.54
C GLY A 89 -0.70 14.34 19.10
N GLN A 90 -1.13 13.24 18.49
CA GLN A 90 -1.78 13.22 17.17
C GLN A 90 -3.29 13.39 17.31
N LEU A 91 -3.89 14.34 16.59
CA LEU A 91 -5.34 14.43 16.44
C LEU A 91 -5.84 13.22 15.66
N ILE A 92 -6.71 12.41 16.26
CA ILE A 92 -7.22 11.18 15.65
C ILE A 92 -8.71 11.24 15.29
N ALA A 93 -9.49 12.08 15.98
CA ALA A 93 -10.89 12.32 15.63
C ALA A 93 -11.41 13.63 16.24
N PHE A 94 -12.52 14.12 15.67
CA PHE A 94 -13.26 15.25 16.25
C PHE A 94 -14.70 15.25 15.74
N ARG A 95 -15.60 15.92 16.49
CA ARG A 95 -17.00 16.06 16.12
C ARG A 95 -17.34 17.52 15.89
N GLY A 96 -17.63 17.89 14.64
CA GLY A 96 -17.97 19.25 14.19
C GLY A 96 -17.59 19.50 12.73
N LEU A 97 -17.98 20.66 12.21
CA LEU A 97 -17.74 21.04 10.81
C LEU A 97 -16.31 21.53 10.53
N LEU A 98 -15.69 22.17 11.51
CA LEU A 98 -14.38 22.80 11.37
C LEU A 98 -13.34 22.05 12.18
N ALA A 99 -12.08 22.20 11.80
CA ALA A 99 -10.97 21.70 12.59
C ALA A 99 -11.03 22.24 14.02
N PRO A 100 -10.64 21.44 15.04
CA PRO A 100 -10.70 21.85 16.43
C PRO A 100 -9.93 23.14 16.69
N SER A 101 -10.54 24.04 17.50
CA SER A 101 -9.92 25.29 17.99
C SER A 101 -9.63 25.19 19.50
N ALA A 102 -8.95 26.19 20.04
CA ALA A 102 -8.64 26.26 21.47
C ALA A 102 -9.88 26.27 22.38
N GLU A 103 -11.05 26.62 21.84
CA GLU A 103 -12.33 26.67 22.59
C GLU A 103 -13.00 25.29 22.71
N TRP A 104 -12.45 24.27 22.01
CA TRP A 104 -13.00 22.91 22.02
C TRP A 104 -12.53 22.14 23.25
N ASN A 105 -13.31 21.15 23.64
CA ASN A 105 -12.88 20.19 24.64
C ASN A 105 -11.86 19.24 23.99
N HIS A 106 -10.68 19.07 24.60
CA HIS A 106 -9.60 18.22 24.11
C HIS A 106 -9.39 17.05 25.05
N ILE A 107 -9.60 15.84 24.58
CA ILE A 107 -9.43 14.60 25.36
C ILE A 107 -8.42 13.66 24.71
N ASN A 108 -7.83 12.79 25.53
CA ASN A 108 -6.92 11.75 25.03
C ASN A 108 -7.63 10.40 24.98
N SER A 109 -7.43 9.68 23.88
CA SER A 109 -7.97 8.34 23.69
C SER A 109 -7.37 7.35 24.69
N GLN A 110 -8.23 6.48 25.23
CA GLN A 110 -7.87 5.34 26.08
C GLN A 110 -7.90 4.01 25.29
N ALA A 111 -8.37 4.04 24.04
CA ALA A 111 -8.56 2.84 23.22
C ALA A 111 -7.25 2.27 22.62
N ASN A 112 -6.10 2.92 22.85
CA ASN A 112 -4.80 2.56 22.24
C ASN A 112 -4.90 2.35 20.73
N PRO A 113 -5.33 3.35 19.96
CA PRO A 113 -5.62 3.22 18.53
C PRO A 113 -4.37 2.96 17.70
N LEU A 114 -4.57 2.20 16.60
CA LEU A 114 -3.53 1.94 15.60
C LEU A 114 -3.72 2.88 14.41
N PHE A 115 -2.67 3.56 13.99
CA PHE A 115 -2.62 4.38 12.78
C PHE A 115 -1.22 4.36 12.17
N PHE A 116 -1.11 4.78 10.91
CA PHE A 116 0.17 4.94 10.25
C PHE A 116 0.46 6.41 10.00
N SER A 117 1.73 6.78 10.12
CA SER A 117 2.24 8.12 9.80
C SER A 117 3.52 8.06 8.95
N LYS A 118 4.08 6.87 8.76
CA LYS A 118 5.31 6.59 8.03
C LYS A 118 5.20 5.29 7.26
N PHE A 119 6.09 5.06 6.31
CA PHE A 119 6.11 3.83 5.49
C PHE A 119 6.31 2.57 6.31
N GLU A 120 7.19 2.63 7.31
CA GLU A 120 7.45 1.50 8.20
C GLU A 120 6.22 1.10 9.01
N ASP A 121 5.32 2.04 9.33
CA ASP A 121 4.05 1.75 9.99
C ASP A 121 3.11 0.96 9.08
N LEU A 122 3.04 1.32 7.79
CA LEU A 122 2.21 0.60 6.81
C LEU A 122 2.60 -0.87 6.73
N LEU A 123 3.90 -1.19 6.63
CA LEU A 123 4.40 -2.57 6.57
C LEU A 123 4.15 -3.32 7.88
N ARG A 124 4.40 -2.69 9.02
CA ARG A 124 4.15 -3.27 10.34
C ARG A 124 2.67 -3.57 10.53
N LEU A 125 1.81 -2.60 10.28
CA LEU A 125 0.35 -2.77 10.41
C LEU A 125 -0.18 -3.80 9.43
N ASN A 126 0.32 -3.84 8.19
CA ASN A 126 -0.07 -4.86 7.23
C ASN A 126 0.19 -6.28 7.78
N SER A 127 1.35 -6.49 8.40
CA SER A 127 1.70 -7.79 8.98
C SER A 127 0.80 -8.19 10.15
N GLU A 128 0.39 -7.22 10.99
CA GLU A 128 -0.50 -7.46 12.12
C GLU A 128 -1.95 -7.71 11.66
N ILE A 129 -2.41 -6.93 10.69
CA ILE A 129 -3.79 -6.97 10.20
C ILE A 129 -4.07 -8.22 9.38
N LEU A 130 -3.14 -8.67 8.53
CA LEU A 130 -3.28 -9.92 7.78
C LEU A 130 -3.60 -11.10 8.71
N LYS A 131 -2.94 -11.21 9.87
CA LYS A 131 -3.21 -12.26 10.85
C LYS A 131 -4.61 -12.18 11.47
N LYS A 132 -5.19 -10.98 11.57
CA LYS A 132 -6.46 -10.73 12.23
C LYS A 132 -7.66 -10.78 11.27
N GLU A 133 -7.48 -10.30 10.05
CA GLU A 133 -8.58 -10.15 9.07
C GLU A 133 -8.87 -11.42 8.29
N ILE A 134 -7.85 -12.21 7.98
CA ILE A 134 -8.05 -13.44 7.20
C ILE A 134 -8.78 -14.45 8.08
N LYS A 135 -10.00 -14.80 7.68
CA LYS A 135 -10.82 -15.82 8.31
C LYS A 135 -10.99 -16.98 7.35
N PRO A 136 -10.66 -18.19 7.75
CA PRO A 136 -10.88 -19.38 6.92
C PRO A 136 -12.36 -19.50 6.49
N ASN A 137 -12.61 -20.01 5.28
CA ASN A 137 -13.97 -20.15 4.73
C ASN A 137 -14.44 -21.60 4.60
N GLY A 138 -13.65 -22.57 5.10
CA GLY A 138 -14.03 -23.97 5.08
C GLY A 138 -14.18 -24.58 3.68
N PHE A 139 -13.33 -24.16 2.70
CA PHE A 139 -13.29 -24.77 1.37
C PHE A 139 -12.92 -26.26 1.45
N ASP A 140 -13.27 -27.03 0.40
CA ASP A 140 -12.88 -28.44 0.31
C ASP A 140 -11.41 -28.59 -0.18
N PRO A 141 -10.48 -29.03 0.69
CA PRO A 141 -9.08 -29.17 0.30
C PRO A 141 -8.83 -30.26 -0.75
N ASP A 142 -9.68 -31.27 -0.85
CA ASP A 142 -9.46 -32.40 -1.75
C ASP A 142 -9.68 -31.99 -3.20
N LEU A 143 -10.63 -31.11 -3.48
CA LEU A 143 -10.81 -30.52 -4.82
C LEU A 143 -9.56 -29.79 -5.31
N LEU A 144 -8.79 -29.18 -4.42
CA LEU A 144 -7.54 -28.53 -4.79
C LEU A 144 -6.38 -29.50 -4.94
N LYS A 145 -6.35 -30.58 -4.14
CA LYS A 145 -5.33 -31.65 -4.27
C LYS A 145 -5.46 -32.37 -5.62
N GLU A 146 -6.68 -32.59 -6.12
CA GLU A 146 -6.91 -33.17 -7.45
C GLU A 146 -6.29 -32.35 -8.58
N LYS A 147 -6.12 -31.02 -8.39
CA LYS A 147 -5.41 -30.14 -9.32
C LYS A 147 -3.89 -30.11 -9.09
N GLY A 148 -3.35 -31.02 -8.29
CA GLY A 148 -1.93 -31.14 -7.97
C GLY A 148 -1.40 -30.13 -6.97
N ASN A 149 -2.26 -29.46 -6.21
CA ASN A 149 -1.82 -28.54 -5.16
C ASN A 149 -1.44 -29.26 -3.88
N ILE A 150 -0.45 -28.73 -3.16
CA ILE A 150 -0.05 -29.18 -1.83
C ILE A 150 -0.51 -28.12 -0.82
N LEU A 151 -1.28 -28.52 0.18
CA LEU A 151 -1.81 -27.65 1.21
C LEU A 151 -1.28 -28.07 2.58
N ILE A 152 -0.62 -27.16 3.28
CA ILE A 152 -0.12 -27.34 4.64
C ILE A 152 -0.93 -26.41 5.55
N ASN A 153 -1.59 -26.94 6.57
CA ASN A 153 -2.55 -26.27 7.44
C ASN A 153 -3.70 -25.60 6.66
N PRO A 154 -4.44 -26.34 5.81
CA PRO A 154 -5.50 -25.79 4.97
C PRO A 154 -6.61 -25.10 5.77
N GLU A 155 -6.82 -25.48 7.03
CA GLU A 155 -7.77 -24.85 7.95
C GLU A 155 -7.48 -23.38 8.22
N ASN A 156 -6.26 -22.90 7.95
CA ASN A 156 -5.88 -21.48 8.05
C ASN A 156 -5.96 -20.73 6.71
N CYS A 157 -6.60 -21.32 5.70
CA CYS A 157 -6.74 -20.68 4.40
C CYS A 157 -8.17 -20.17 4.17
N PHE A 158 -8.26 -19.00 3.52
CA PHE A 158 -9.43 -18.56 2.79
C PHE A 158 -9.12 -18.68 1.29
N ILE A 159 -9.91 -19.47 0.56
CA ILE A 159 -9.77 -19.61 -0.89
C ILE A 159 -11.15 -19.41 -1.53
N ASP A 160 -11.28 -18.36 -2.35
CA ASP A 160 -12.54 -18.11 -3.05
C ASP A 160 -12.82 -19.22 -4.08
N PRO A 161 -14.06 -19.72 -4.20
CA PRO A 161 -14.40 -20.81 -5.13
C PRO A 161 -14.12 -20.49 -6.61
N THR A 162 -14.03 -19.21 -6.97
CA THR A 162 -13.70 -18.77 -8.34
C THR A 162 -12.20 -18.71 -8.62
N ALA A 163 -11.36 -18.91 -7.61
CA ALA A 163 -9.90 -18.91 -7.78
C ALA A 163 -9.44 -20.19 -8.50
N ASP A 164 -8.46 -20.03 -9.40
CA ASP A 164 -7.86 -21.14 -10.14
C ASP A 164 -6.44 -21.40 -9.65
N LEU A 165 -6.25 -22.51 -8.95
CA LEU A 165 -4.96 -22.95 -8.41
C LEU A 165 -4.57 -24.27 -9.06
N LYS A 166 -3.34 -24.36 -9.60
CA LYS A 166 -2.82 -25.57 -10.25
C LYS A 166 -1.38 -25.81 -9.87
N GLY A 167 -1.08 -26.99 -9.29
CA GLY A 167 0.29 -27.43 -9.00
C GLY A 167 1.08 -26.44 -8.14
N SER A 168 0.44 -25.82 -7.14
CA SER A 168 1.05 -24.85 -6.22
C SER A 168 1.19 -25.42 -4.81
N ILE A 169 2.02 -24.80 -3.97
CA ILE A 169 2.17 -25.16 -2.56
C ILE A 169 1.75 -23.98 -1.71
N LEU A 170 0.75 -24.18 -0.83
CA LEU A 170 0.29 -23.20 0.15
C LEU A 170 0.62 -23.70 1.55
N ASP A 171 1.49 -22.96 2.26
CA ASP A 171 1.90 -23.24 3.63
C ASP A 171 1.36 -22.16 4.58
N ALA A 172 0.29 -22.50 5.29
CA ALA A 172 -0.35 -21.62 6.27
C ALA A 172 0.11 -21.91 7.73
N SER A 173 1.26 -22.58 7.92
CA SER A 173 1.80 -22.92 9.25
C SER A 173 2.20 -21.69 10.07
N LEU A 174 2.72 -20.62 9.42
CA LEU A 174 3.14 -19.38 10.10
C LEU A 174 2.02 -18.35 10.23
N GLY A 175 0.90 -18.56 9.54
CA GLY A 175 -0.25 -17.68 9.56
C GLY A 175 -1.16 -17.87 8.35
N PRO A 176 -2.31 -17.19 8.33
CA PRO A 176 -3.36 -17.47 7.35
C PRO A 176 -3.01 -17.00 5.94
N ILE A 177 -3.59 -17.69 4.94
CA ILE A 177 -3.50 -17.33 3.52
C ILE A 177 -4.88 -16.93 3.02
N TYR A 178 -4.95 -15.82 2.27
CA TYR A 178 -6.15 -15.35 1.57
C TYR A 178 -5.93 -15.38 0.07
N ILE A 179 -6.80 -16.07 -0.65
CA ILE A 179 -6.87 -16.10 -2.11
C ILE A 179 -8.24 -15.60 -2.52
N GLY A 180 -8.30 -14.43 -3.15
CA GLY A 180 -9.52 -13.74 -3.53
C GLY A 180 -10.17 -14.26 -4.82
N LYS A 181 -11.23 -13.57 -5.24
CA LYS A 181 -12.04 -13.92 -6.42
C LYS A 181 -11.22 -13.85 -7.70
N HIS A 182 -11.41 -14.85 -8.56
CA HIS A 182 -10.79 -14.93 -9.90
C HIS A 182 -9.26 -14.79 -9.86
N VAL A 183 -8.63 -15.09 -8.72
CA VAL A 183 -7.17 -15.17 -8.64
C VAL A 183 -6.68 -16.39 -9.40
N ASN A 184 -5.58 -16.21 -10.13
CA ASN A 184 -4.92 -17.31 -10.85
C ASN A 184 -3.54 -17.57 -10.24
N ILE A 185 -3.40 -18.71 -9.56
CA ILE A 185 -2.13 -19.19 -9.01
C ILE A 185 -1.54 -20.22 -9.98
N GLN A 186 -0.50 -19.82 -10.70
CA GLN A 186 0.10 -20.68 -11.72
C GLN A 186 1.04 -21.73 -11.12
N ILE A 187 1.28 -22.79 -11.90
CA ILE A 187 2.10 -23.96 -11.54
C ILE A 187 3.45 -23.57 -10.91
N GLY A 188 3.82 -24.28 -9.85
CA GLY A 188 5.08 -24.10 -9.13
C GLY A 188 5.11 -22.90 -8.18
N THR A 189 4.00 -22.17 -8.03
CA THR A 189 3.92 -21.08 -7.06
C THR A 189 3.97 -21.61 -5.63
N LEU A 190 4.82 -20.98 -4.79
CA LEU A 190 4.95 -21.24 -3.37
C LEU A 190 4.40 -20.04 -2.60
N ILE A 191 3.40 -20.25 -1.72
CA ILE A 191 2.84 -19.19 -0.88
C ILE A 191 2.98 -19.60 0.58
N GLN A 192 3.64 -18.76 1.38
CA GLN A 192 3.73 -18.93 2.83
C GLN A 192 2.98 -17.80 3.53
N GLY A 193 2.04 -18.16 4.40
CA GLY A 193 1.24 -17.20 5.18
C GLY A 193 2.01 -16.57 6.35
N PRO A 194 1.51 -15.44 6.91
CA PRO A 194 0.30 -14.74 6.48
C PRO A 194 0.52 -13.98 5.16
N ALA A 195 -0.35 -14.20 4.19
CA ALA A 195 -0.28 -13.57 2.88
C ALA A 195 -1.67 -13.40 2.26
N ALA A 196 -1.86 -12.36 1.46
CA ALA A 196 -3.10 -12.12 0.73
C ALA A 196 -2.82 -11.85 -0.75
N ILE A 197 -3.52 -12.60 -1.61
CA ILE A 197 -3.59 -12.37 -3.05
C ILE A 197 -5.02 -11.98 -3.35
N LEU A 198 -5.25 -10.70 -3.65
CA LEU A 198 -6.59 -10.16 -3.80
C LEU A 198 -7.11 -10.31 -5.24
N ASP A 199 -8.39 -10.00 -5.41
CA ASP A 199 -9.20 -10.31 -6.56
C ASP A 199 -8.55 -10.02 -7.92
N HIS A 200 -8.75 -10.93 -8.88
CA HIS A 200 -8.25 -10.83 -10.27
C HIS A 200 -6.73 -10.75 -10.42
N SER A 201 -5.96 -11.04 -9.36
CA SER A 201 -4.50 -11.05 -9.43
C SER A 201 -3.96 -12.38 -9.93
N VAL A 202 -2.75 -12.35 -10.47
CA VAL A 202 -2.07 -13.51 -11.03
C VAL A 202 -0.70 -13.66 -10.39
N THR A 203 -0.38 -14.89 -9.92
CA THR A 203 1.01 -15.26 -9.64
C THR A 203 1.55 -16.07 -10.80
N ASN A 204 2.65 -15.63 -11.39
CA ASN A 204 3.26 -16.31 -12.53
C ASN A 204 3.95 -17.61 -12.10
N LEU A 205 4.31 -18.45 -13.08
CA LEU A 205 4.98 -19.74 -12.88
C LEU A 205 6.17 -19.62 -11.92
N GLY A 206 6.23 -20.50 -10.92
CA GLY A 206 7.36 -20.58 -9.99
C GLY A 206 7.51 -19.41 -9.02
N SER A 207 6.48 -18.57 -8.84
CA SER A 207 6.52 -17.44 -7.90
C SER A 207 6.71 -17.91 -6.45
N LYS A 208 7.37 -17.08 -5.63
CA LYS A 208 7.57 -17.30 -4.19
C LYS A 208 7.00 -16.13 -3.41
N ILE A 209 5.83 -16.31 -2.83
CA ILE A 209 5.16 -15.30 -2.00
C ILE A 209 5.40 -15.64 -0.54
N ARG A 210 6.18 -14.80 0.12
CA ARG A 210 6.58 -14.99 1.51
C ARG A 210 5.68 -14.22 2.48
N PRO A 211 5.76 -14.50 3.79
CA PRO A 211 4.88 -13.90 4.81
C PRO A 211 4.81 -12.37 4.76
N TYR A 212 3.69 -11.86 5.26
CA TYR A 212 3.35 -10.44 5.42
C TYR A 212 3.17 -9.67 4.11
N THR A 213 2.86 -10.39 3.03
CA THR A 213 2.69 -9.83 1.70
C THR A 213 1.21 -9.64 1.37
N THR A 214 0.86 -8.44 0.90
CA THR A 214 -0.44 -8.13 0.30
C THR A 214 -0.25 -7.78 -1.17
N ILE A 215 -0.88 -8.55 -2.04
CA ILE A 215 -0.99 -8.27 -3.48
C ILE A 215 -2.41 -7.76 -3.73
N ALA A 216 -2.57 -6.46 -3.92
CA ALA A 216 -3.86 -5.81 -4.15
C ALA A 216 -4.48 -6.26 -5.51
N PRO A 217 -5.76 -5.95 -5.77
CA PRO A 217 -6.45 -6.46 -6.96
C PRO A 217 -5.78 -6.13 -8.28
N HIS A 218 -5.97 -7.01 -9.26
CA HIS A 218 -5.49 -6.87 -10.65
C HIS A 218 -3.97 -6.78 -10.82
N CYS A 219 -3.19 -7.22 -9.84
CA CYS A 219 -1.74 -7.29 -9.94
C CYS A 219 -1.29 -8.56 -10.68
N LYS A 220 -0.11 -8.50 -11.30
CA LYS A 220 0.57 -9.68 -11.85
C LYS A 220 1.97 -9.77 -11.25
N VAL A 221 2.23 -10.83 -10.48
CA VAL A 221 3.46 -10.96 -9.71
C VAL A 221 4.22 -12.25 -10.03
N GLY A 222 5.55 -12.20 -9.89
CA GLY A 222 6.47 -13.31 -10.14
C GLY A 222 7.80 -13.11 -9.40
N GLY A 223 8.66 -14.12 -9.43
CA GLY A 223 9.90 -14.14 -8.66
C GLY A 223 9.64 -14.25 -7.16
N GLU A 224 10.48 -13.63 -6.33
CA GLU A 224 10.32 -13.68 -4.85
C GLU A 224 9.83 -12.35 -4.30
N ILE A 225 8.75 -12.38 -3.49
CA ILE A 225 8.15 -11.24 -2.83
C ILE A 225 7.98 -11.55 -1.33
N SER A 226 8.41 -10.65 -0.46
CA SER A 226 8.37 -10.82 1.00
C SER A 226 8.00 -9.52 1.70
N ASN A 227 7.10 -9.59 2.68
CA ASN A 227 6.75 -8.45 3.55
C ASN A 227 6.49 -7.15 2.77
N SER A 228 5.67 -7.22 1.73
CA SER A 228 5.48 -6.11 0.78
C SER A 228 4.01 -5.86 0.50
N ILE A 229 3.68 -4.62 0.12
CA ILE A 229 2.35 -4.22 -0.31
C ILE A 229 2.45 -3.77 -1.77
N PHE A 230 1.75 -4.47 -2.66
CA PHE A 230 1.57 -4.06 -4.05
C PHE A 230 0.19 -3.45 -4.21
N TYR A 231 0.12 -2.21 -4.67
CA TYR A 231 -1.13 -1.53 -4.94
C TYR A 231 -1.71 -1.98 -6.29
N PRO A 232 -3.02 -1.76 -6.51
CA PRO A 232 -3.74 -2.34 -7.66
C PRO A 232 -3.08 -2.07 -9.01
N TYR A 233 -3.27 -3.00 -9.93
CA TYR A 233 -2.83 -2.93 -11.34
C TYR A 233 -1.32 -2.98 -11.56
N SER A 234 -0.51 -3.23 -10.53
CA SER A 234 0.95 -3.27 -10.67
C SER A 234 1.48 -4.64 -11.08
N ASN A 235 2.55 -4.63 -11.88
CA ASN A 235 3.19 -5.82 -12.40
C ASN A 235 4.64 -5.93 -11.90
N LYS A 236 4.98 -7.08 -11.34
CA LYS A 236 6.34 -7.61 -11.19
C LYS A 236 6.32 -9.07 -11.68
N GLY A 237 6.06 -9.26 -12.95
CA GLY A 237 5.72 -10.59 -13.51
C GLY A 237 6.89 -11.55 -13.69
N HIS A 238 8.14 -11.13 -13.53
CA HIS A 238 9.34 -11.91 -13.78
C HIS A 238 10.15 -12.14 -12.53
N ASP A 239 11.22 -12.97 -12.62
CA ASP A 239 12.18 -13.17 -11.55
C ASP A 239 12.83 -11.87 -11.08
N GLY A 240 13.37 -11.91 -9.88
CA GLY A 240 13.89 -10.80 -9.11
C GLY A 240 13.25 -10.77 -7.72
N TYR A 241 13.89 -10.08 -6.77
CA TYR A 241 13.47 -10.01 -5.38
C TYR A 241 12.81 -8.66 -5.04
N ALA A 242 11.67 -8.70 -4.35
CA ALA A 242 11.03 -7.54 -3.75
C ALA A 242 10.75 -7.81 -2.27
N GLY A 243 11.47 -7.18 -1.37
CA GLY A 243 11.30 -7.36 0.07
C GLY A 243 11.08 -6.06 0.82
N SER A 244 10.18 -6.09 1.81
CA SER A 244 9.84 -4.97 2.69
C SER A 244 9.56 -3.67 1.93
N SER A 245 8.78 -3.78 0.85
CA SER A 245 8.56 -2.72 -0.14
C SER A 245 7.10 -2.31 -0.24
N ILE A 246 6.86 -1.07 -0.65
CA ILE A 246 5.52 -0.58 -0.99
C ILE A 246 5.57 -0.12 -2.44
N ILE A 247 4.77 -0.76 -3.28
CA ILE A 247 4.73 -0.52 -4.72
C ILE A 247 3.40 0.12 -5.06
N GLY A 248 3.43 1.32 -5.60
CA GLY A 248 2.25 2.08 -6.03
C GLY A 248 1.45 1.39 -7.13
N SER A 249 0.36 2.01 -7.55
CA SER A 249 -0.52 1.49 -8.61
C SER A 249 0.09 1.67 -10.00
N PHE A 250 -0.30 0.79 -10.94
CA PHE A 250 0.11 0.84 -12.35
C PHE A 250 1.63 0.81 -12.57
N CYS A 251 2.39 0.28 -11.60
CA CYS A 251 3.83 0.08 -11.77
C CYS A 251 4.12 -1.14 -12.63
N ASN A 252 5.25 -1.11 -13.35
CA ASN A 252 5.72 -2.28 -14.11
C ASN A 252 7.23 -2.49 -13.96
N TRP A 253 7.62 -3.59 -13.33
CA TRP A 253 9.01 -3.96 -13.15
C TRP A 253 9.49 -4.82 -14.30
N GLY A 254 10.56 -4.38 -14.95
CA GLY A 254 11.30 -5.19 -15.93
C GLY A 254 11.84 -6.48 -15.30
N ALA A 255 12.11 -7.48 -16.13
CA ALA A 255 12.67 -8.75 -15.67
C ALA A 255 13.96 -8.54 -14.87
N MET A 256 14.17 -9.37 -13.83
CA MET A 256 15.34 -9.31 -12.94
C MET A 256 15.48 -8.00 -12.15
N THR A 257 14.46 -7.15 -12.10
CA THR A 257 14.45 -5.99 -11.20
C THR A 257 14.43 -6.48 -9.74
N CYS A 258 15.36 -5.97 -8.93
CA CYS A 258 15.55 -6.37 -7.54
C CYS A 258 15.65 -5.18 -6.61
N THR A 259 15.23 -5.36 -5.35
CA THR A 259 15.49 -4.41 -4.27
C THR A 259 16.19 -5.08 -3.10
N SER A 260 17.25 -4.45 -2.58
CA SER A 260 17.79 -4.82 -1.27
C SER A 260 16.86 -4.26 -0.19
N ASN A 261 16.64 -5.01 0.89
CA ASN A 261 15.82 -4.56 2.02
C ASN A 261 16.57 -4.52 3.36
N VAL A 262 17.72 -5.19 3.46
CA VAL A 262 18.58 -5.21 4.66
C VAL A 262 19.96 -4.71 4.29
N LYS A 263 20.51 -3.81 5.10
CA LYS A 263 21.89 -3.31 4.92
C LYS A 263 22.91 -4.39 5.33
N ASN A 264 24.03 -4.46 4.63
CA ASN A 264 25.09 -5.42 4.93
C ASN A 264 25.68 -5.25 6.35
N ASP A 265 25.65 -4.03 6.89
CA ASP A 265 26.10 -3.70 8.24
C ASP A 265 25.03 -3.90 9.32
N LEU A 266 23.85 -4.42 8.97
CA LEU A 266 22.69 -4.68 9.83
C LEU A 266 22.18 -3.45 10.62
N ASN A 267 22.57 -2.24 10.20
CA ASN A 267 22.10 -0.99 10.79
C ASN A 267 20.66 -0.65 10.33
N PHE A 268 20.04 0.28 11.05
CA PHE A 268 18.74 0.86 10.62
C PHE A 268 18.86 1.46 9.22
N VAL A 269 17.77 1.34 8.46
CA VAL A 269 17.73 1.86 7.09
C VAL A 269 17.50 3.37 7.11
N ASP A 270 18.23 4.09 6.26
CA ASP A 270 18.00 5.51 5.99
C ASP A 270 17.13 5.66 4.72
N ILE A 271 16.11 6.52 4.78
CA ILE A 271 15.17 6.78 3.70
C ILE A 271 15.03 8.28 3.45
N PHE A 272 14.75 8.69 2.22
CA PHE A 272 14.43 10.10 1.93
C PHE A 272 13.13 10.53 2.61
N ASP A 273 13.16 11.69 3.24
CA ASP A 273 12.05 12.29 3.97
C ASP A 273 11.58 13.54 3.25
N TYR A 274 10.38 13.50 2.67
CA TYR A 274 9.84 14.61 1.90
C TYR A 274 9.65 15.91 2.69
N PRO A 275 9.16 15.88 3.97
CA PRO A 275 9.02 17.10 4.75
C PRO A 275 10.32 17.88 4.95
N THR A 276 11.43 17.19 5.10
CA THR A 276 12.74 17.84 5.35
C THR A 276 13.64 17.91 4.11
N ALA A 277 13.24 17.25 3.01
CA ALA A 277 14.05 17.05 1.81
C ALA A 277 15.45 16.46 2.09
N LYS A 278 15.58 15.63 3.13
CA LYS A 278 16.84 15.03 3.58
C LYS A 278 16.63 13.55 3.94
N PRO A 279 17.69 12.74 3.98
CA PRO A 279 17.60 11.40 4.55
C PRO A 279 17.23 11.44 6.04
N ARG A 280 16.28 10.60 6.46
CA ARG A 280 16.04 10.29 7.89
C ARG A 280 16.35 8.83 8.18
N ARG A 281 16.76 8.56 9.40
CA ARG A 281 16.89 7.19 9.90
C ARG A 281 15.53 6.65 10.29
N THR A 282 15.22 5.43 9.83
CA THR A 282 14.02 4.70 10.26
C THR A 282 14.29 3.94 11.58
N ASN A 283 13.22 3.39 12.16
CA ASN A 283 13.30 2.49 13.30
C ASN A 283 13.33 1.00 12.90
N THR A 284 13.52 0.70 11.60
CA THR A 284 13.58 -0.66 11.08
C THR A 284 14.90 -0.98 10.40
N LYS A 285 15.34 -2.23 10.52
CA LYS A 285 16.51 -2.78 9.82
C LYS A 285 16.15 -3.37 8.46
N SER A 286 14.86 -3.46 8.15
CA SER A 286 14.37 -4.04 6.90
C SER A 286 13.38 -3.11 6.21
N LEU A 287 13.85 -2.43 5.15
CA LEU A 287 13.04 -1.57 4.30
C LEU A 287 13.62 -1.57 2.89
N GLY A 288 12.81 -1.99 1.93
CA GLY A 288 13.15 -2.04 0.53
C GLY A 288 12.85 -0.73 -0.21
N VAL A 289 12.19 -0.82 -1.36
CA VAL A 289 11.81 0.34 -2.16
C VAL A 289 10.41 0.83 -1.80
N ILE A 290 10.26 2.14 -1.69
CA ILE A 290 8.97 2.83 -1.68
C ILE A 290 8.80 3.48 -3.04
N MET A 291 7.80 3.05 -3.77
CA MET A 291 7.59 3.43 -5.16
C MET A 291 6.22 4.08 -5.33
N GLY A 292 6.19 5.25 -5.92
CA GLY A 292 4.96 5.93 -6.31
C GLY A 292 4.24 5.23 -7.46
N ASP A 293 3.19 5.86 -7.97
CA ASP A 293 2.36 5.28 -9.02
C ASP A 293 2.95 5.48 -10.42
N PHE A 294 2.55 4.62 -11.36
CA PHE A 294 2.96 4.68 -12.77
C PHE A 294 4.48 4.63 -12.98
N VAL A 295 5.21 3.94 -12.11
CA VAL A 295 6.65 3.75 -12.27
C VAL A 295 6.92 2.52 -13.12
N THR A 296 7.75 2.69 -14.15
CA THR A 296 8.24 1.60 -14.99
C THR A 296 9.75 1.45 -14.86
N THR A 297 10.24 0.20 -14.75
CA THR A 297 11.68 -0.06 -14.67
C THR A 297 12.17 -0.91 -15.84
N GLY A 298 13.37 -0.64 -16.30
CA GLY A 298 14.06 -1.48 -17.28
C GLY A 298 14.49 -2.84 -16.71
N ILE A 299 14.89 -3.76 -17.60
CA ILE A 299 15.41 -5.08 -17.22
C ILE A 299 16.67 -4.93 -16.34
N GLY A 300 16.78 -5.74 -15.27
CA GLY A 300 17.94 -5.77 -14.39
C GLY A 300 18.12 -4.55 -13.46
N THR A 301 17.10 -3.69 -13.35
CA THR A 301 17.17 -2.52 -12.45
C THR A 301 17.38 -2.93 -11.00
N ARG A 302 18.29 -2.23 -10.30
CA ARG A 302 18.68 -2.55 -8.92
C ARG A 302 18.42 -1.39 -7.97
N PHE A 303 17.58 -1.63 -6.96
CA PHE A 303 17.30 -0.68 -5.89
C PHE A 303 18.06 -1.02 -4.61
N ASN A 304 18.60 -0.02 -3.95
CA ASN A 304 19.22 -0.16 -2.65
C ASN A 304 18.16 -0.15 -1.53
N THR A 305 18.55 -0.50 -0.30
CA THR A 305 17.67 -0.39 0.89
C THR A 305 17.14 1.03 1.05
N GLY A 306 15.83 1.16 1.34
CA GLY A 306 15.21 2.46 1.58
C GLY A 306 15.23 3.40 0.38
N THR A 307 15.28 2.88 -0.84
CA THR A 307 15.13 3.73 -2.04
C THR A 307 13.70 4.25 -2.14
N VAL A 308 13.56 5.56 -2.40
CA VAL A 308 12.28 6.20 -2.69
C VAL A 308 12.25 6.62 -4.15
N VAL A 309 11.23 6.16 -4.88
CA VAL A 309 11.01 6.49 -6.29
C VAL A 309 9.68 7.24 -6.42
N GLY A 310 9.73 8.46 -6.91
CA GLY A 310 8.56 9.30 -7.15
C GLY A 310 7.60 8.74 -8.19
N ASN A 311 6.50 9.44 -8.44
CA ASN A 311 5.47 9.03 -9.38
C ASN A 311 5.90 9.23 -10.84
N HIS A 312 5.31 8.48 -11.75
CA HIS A 312 5.50 8.61 -13.20
C HIS A 312 6.98 8.56 -13.65
N CYS A 313 7.79 7.71 -13.02
CA CYS A 313 9.16 7.48 -13.45
C CYS A 313 9.25 6.36 -14.48
N ASN A 314 10.16 6.53 -15.45
CA ASN A 314 10.55 5.46 -16.38
C ASN A 314 12.07 5.34 -16.36
N ILE A 315 12.58 4.40 -15.58
CA ILE A 315 13.98 4.34 -15.16
C ILE A 315 14.60 2.98 -15.38
N SER A 316 15.91 2.97 -15.63
CA SER A 316 16.71 1.76 -15.72
C SER A 316 18.11 1.98 -15.17
N GLY A 317 18.82 0.89 -14.91
CA GLY A 317 20.21 0.93 -14.52
C GLY A 317 20.69 -0.41 -13.98
N ILE A 318 21.87 -0.87 -14.45
CA ILE A 318 22.53 -2.10 -13.98
C ILE A 318 23.33 -1.88 -12.69
N GLN A 319 23.67 -0.61 -12.37
CA GLN A 319 24.23 -0.22 -11.08
C GLN A 319 23.09 0.03 -10.09
N PHE A 320 23.42 0.12 -8.79
CA PHE A 320 22.43 0.58 -7.82
C PHE A 320 22.00 2.01 -8.13
N LEU A 321 20.68 2.19 -8.26
CA LEU A 321 20.10 3.51 -8.43
C LEU A 321 20.27 4.39 -7.18
N PRO A 322 20.22 5.72 -7.30
CA PRO A 322 20.20 6.63 -6.16
C PRO A 322 19.10 6.26 -5.17
N LYS A 323 19.31 6.54 -3.88
CA LYS A 323 18.32 6.30 -2.83
C LYS A 323 17.06 7.17 -2.93
N PHE A 324 17.15 8.26 -3.65
CA PHE A 324 16.01 9.11 -3.97
C PHE A 324 15.99 9.40 -5.47
N ILE A 325 14.85 9.16 -6.08
CA ILE A 325 14.56 9.46 -7.48
C ILE A 325 13.27 10.27 -7.49
N PRO A 326 13.32 11.57 -7.81
CA PRO A 326 12.15 12.43 -7.82
C PRO A 326 11.12 11.98 -8.87
N SER A 327 9.88 12.37 -8.69
CA SER A 327 8.80 12.10 -9.64
C SER A 327 9.14 12.68 -11.02
N LEU A 328 8.57 12.06 -12.07
CA LEU A 328 8.78 12.45 -13.45
C LEU A 328 10.28 12.41 -13.85
N THR A 329 10.95 11.34 -13.46
CA THR A 329 12.32 11.02 -13.88
C THR A 329 12.30 9.97 -14.99
N TRP A 330 13.12 10.18 -16.04
CA TRP A 330 13.27 9.28 -17.17
C TRP A 330 14.73 8.99 -17.49
N GLY A 331 15.04 7.78 -17.89
CA GLY A 331 16.32 7.41 -18.47
C GLY A 331 17.05 6.28 -17.76
N GLU A 332 18.29 6.07 -18.18
CA GLU A 332 19.20 5.10 -17.62
C GLU A 332 20.23 5.78 -16.70
N TYR A 333 20.35 5.27 -15.46
CA TYR A 333 21.39 5.75 -14.54
C TYR A 333 22.80 5.41 -15.05
N PRO A 334 23.77 6.36 -15.03
CA PRO A 334 23.73 7.64 -14.32
C PRO A 334 23.09 8.83 -15.08
N ASN A 335 22.61 8.64 -16.30
CA ASN A 335 22.10 9.72 -17.16
C ASN A 335 20.58 9.93 -17.01
N LEU A 336 20.08 9.96 -15.76
CA LEU A 336 18.68 10.26 -15.49
C LEU A 336 18.34 11.71 -15.86
N LYS A 337 17.17 11.89 -16.46
CA LYS A 337 16.68 13.18 -16.97
C LYS A 337 15.26 13.40 -16.49
N LYS A 338 14.83 14.64 -16.58
CA LYS A 338 13.45 15.05 -16.38
C LYS A 338 12.56 14.40 -17.45
N TYR A 339 11.49 13.73 -17.04
CA TYR A 339 10.49 13.18 -17.96
C TYR A 339 9.56 14.30 -18.40
N GLU A 340 9.40 14.46 -19.71
CA GLU A 340 8.49 15.47 -20.24
C GLU A 340 7.04 15.15 -19.83
N PHE A 341 6.34 16.17 -19.33
CA PHE A 341 4.98 16.06 -18.80
C PHE A 341 4.01 15.34 -19.75
N ASN A 342 3.91 15.82 -21.00
CA ASN A 342 2.97 15.22 -21.97
C ASN A 342 3.30 13.76 -22.29
N LYS A 343 4.59 13.40 -22.31
CA LYS A 343 5.02 12.01 -22.53
C LYS A 343 4.68 11.13 -21.32
N ALA A 344 4.88 11.63 -20.11
CA ALA A 344 4.55 10.92 -18.88
C ALA A 344 3.04 10.69 -18.78
N LEU A 345 2.22 11.71 -19.04
CA LEU A 345 0.76 11.60 -19.05
C LEU A 345 0.27 10.60 -20.12
N ALA A 346 0.79 10.70 -21.35
CA ALA A 346 0.44 9.75 -22.40
C ALA A 346 0.84 8.31 -22.07
N ASN A 347 1.97 8.11 -21.40
CA ASN A 347 2.41 6.80 -20.95
C ASN A 347 1.50 6.24 -19.85
N ALA A 348 1.11 7.06 -18.87
CA ALA A 348 0.16 6.68 -17.83
C ALA A 348 -1.19 6.26 -18.44
N ALA A 349 -1.71 7.01 -19.41
CA ALA A 349 -2.95 6.67 -20.11
C ALA A 349 -2.85 5.30 -20.83
N LYS A 350 -1.70 5.00 -21.46
CA LYS A 350 -1.47 3.68 -22.10
C LYS A 350 -1.47 2.55 -21.08
N TRP A 351 -0.83 2.73 -19.92
CA TRP A 351 -0.81 1.74 -18.85
C TRP A 351 -2.19 1.52 -18.24
N ALA A 352 -2.96 2.59 -17.99
CA ALA A 352 -4.34 2.46 -17.53
C ALA A 352 -5.20 1.70 -18.54
N LYS A 353 -5.15 2.06 -19.82
CA LYS A 353 -5.87 1.37 -20.91
C LYS A 353 -5.48 -0.10 -21.05
N ALA A 354 -4.19 -0.44 -20.90
CA ALA A 354 -3.72 -1.84 -20.92
C ALA A 354 -4.28 -2.69 -19.76
N LYS A 355 -4.83 -2.04 -18.74
CA LYS A 355 -5.53 -2.65 -17.61
C LYS A 355 -7.05 -2.48 -17.66
N ASN A 356 -7.61 -2.07 -18.81
CA ASN A 356 -9.03 -1.74 -19.00
C ASN A 356 -9.52 -0.66 -18.00
N GLN A 357 -8.67 0.30 -17.70
CA GLN A 357 -8.96 1.45 -16.86
C GLN A 357 -8.77 2.74 -17.65
N GLU A 358 -9.40 3.80 -17.17
CA GLU A 358 -9.17 5.17 -17.62
C GLU A 358 -8.44 5.96 -16.54
N LEU A 359 -7.69 6.98 -16.94
CA LEU A 359 -7.15 7.92 -15.96
C LEU A 359 -8.29 8.76 -15.39
N ALA A 360 -8.20 9.08 -14.09
CA ALA A 360 -9.13 10.03 -13.49
C ALA A 360 -9.07 11.39 -14.23
N GLU A 361 -10.20 12.10 -14.33
CA GLU A 361 -10.33 13.36 -15.04
C GLU A 361 -9.28 14.40 -14.61
N ASN A 362 -8.99 14.46 -13.31
CA ASN A 362 -8.01 15.38 -12.71
C ASN A 362 -6.55 14.89 -12.78
N SER A 363 -6.26 13.77 -13.45
CA SER A 363 -4.90 13.20 -13.47
C SER A 363 -3.86 14.16 -14.04
N ALA A 364 -4.21 14.94 -15.06
CA ALA A 364 -3.29 15.92 -15.64
C ALA A 364 -2.93 17.03 -14.64
N GLU A 365 -3.91 17.53 -13.90
CA GLU A 365 -3.72 18.56 -12.86
C GLU A 365 -2.84 18.05 -11.72
N LEU A 366 -3.09 16.81 -11.25
CA LEU A 366 -2.30 16.17 -10.20
C LEU A 366 -0.85 15.96 -10.64
N ILE A 367 -0.61 15.49 -11.87
CA ILE A 367 0.75 15.31 -12.39
C ILE A 367 1.45 16.67 -12.51
N GLU A 368 0.74 17.73 -12.94
CA GLU A 368 1.28 19.09 -13.01
C GLU A 368 1.61 19.64 -11.63
N GLN A 369 0.76 19.38 -10.63
CA GLN A 369 1.04 19.74 -9.24
C GLN A 369 2.31 19.06 -8.73
N ILE A 370 2.45 17.74 -8.90
CA ILE A 370 3.66 16.98 -8.53
C ILE A 370 4.90 17.58 -9.24
N TRP A 371 4.74 17.89 -10.53
CA TRP A 371 5.81 18.51 -11.31
C TRP A 371 6.29 19.84 -10.72
N LYS A 372 5.38 20.70 -10.27
CA LYS A 372 5.71 21.98 -9.65
C LYS A 372 6.30 21.82 -8.24
N GLU A 373 5.69 20.99 -7.42
CA GLU A 373 6.11 20.78 -6.04
C GLU A 373 7.51 20.13 -5.91
N GLU A 374 7.85 19.19 -6.79
CA GLU A 374 9.16 18.54 -6.77
C GLU A 374 10.22 19.24 -7.65
N ALA A 375 9.94 20.43 -8.16
CA ALA A 375 10.90 21.13 -9.03
C ALA A 375 12.27 21.35 -8.36
N SER A 376 12.28 21.70 -7.08
CA SER A 376 13.50 21.90 -6.27
C SER A 376 14.25 20.61 -5.93
N LEU A 377 13.58 19.46 -5.97
CA LEU A 377 14.17 18.16 -5.66
C LEU A 377 14.89 17.51 -6.85
N ARG A 378 14.79 18.11 -8.03
CA ARG A 378 15.37 17.61 -9.30
C ARG A 378 16.71 18.26 -9.67
N ASN A 379 17.19 19.19 -8.86
CA ASN A 379 18.44 19.93 -9.10
C ASN A 379 19.64 19.23 -8.45
#